data_884d02fdc09f9020559aef9afcf79549
#
_entry.id   884d02fdc09f9020559aef9afcf79549
#
_cell.length_a   1.000
_cell.length_b   1.000
_cell.length_c   1.000
_cell.angle_alpha   90.00
_cell.angle_beta   90.00
_cell.angle_gamma   90.00
#
_symmetry.space_group_name_H-M   'P 1'
#
loop_
_entity.id
_entity.type
_entity.pdbx_description
1 polymer ?
#
loop_
_entity_poly.entity_id
_entity_poly.type
_entity_poly.pdbx_seq_one_letter_code
_entity_poly.pdbx_strand_id
1 'polypeptide(L)'
;MKYRISIFGLGYVGTVSLGLLSLEGHRVIGVDIDRSKLDLIRKGVSPIIEEGVQELISGAVRSGRAEATDDIAYAVQNTDISFVCVGTPANLNGSQDLSAIKRVAAQIGEALKEKSEHHVVVIRSTVPPGTVEGVIKVILEEHSKKRVGEHFGLCFQPEFLREGSSIKDYNNPPFTVVGGDSESSIEKVRQIFGHLSCNFISTSIRSAEMLKYCCNVFHAIKIVFANEIGRLCQSLEVNPHEVMNLFCQDKHLNISPAYLKPGFAFGGSCLPKDLKALLYQAKTKDVVLPMLSNVLPSNSIHIEHAINMVLSFEKRSVGMLGLSFKSGTDDLRDSPLVVMAEYLIGKGKNLKIFDPEVNLSRVTGANRRYIETTIPHIESLMSDRCEDVIKGSEVIVVGLPDKRITETLYSQCRKDQIILDLTGVADRSKISGKYYGLCW
;
A
#
# COMPACT_ATOMS: atom_id res chain seq x y z
N MET A 1 0.55 -23.29 -19.41
CA MET A 1 -0.56 -24.12 -18.90
C MET A 1 -1.57 -23.20 -18.20
N LYS A 2 -2.88 -23.52 -18.19
CA LYS A 2 -3.87 -22.68 -17.48
C LYS A 2 -4.34 -23.43 -16.23
N TYR A 3 -4.34 -22.71 -15.11
CA TYR A 3 -4.70 -23.24 -13.80
C TYR A 3 -6.05 -22.73 -13.35
N ARG A 4 -6.66 -23.48 -12.43
CA ARG A 4 -7.78 -23.01 -11.61
C ARG A 4 -7.19 -22.50 -10.30
N ILE A 5 -7.46 -21.25 -9.98
CA ILE A 5 -6.78 -20.52 -8.90
C ILE A 5 -7.84 -20.00 -7.93
N SER A 6 -7.66 -20.18 -6.63
CA SER A 6 -8.42 -19.46 -5.62
C SER A 6 -7.57 -18.35 -4.98
N ILE A 7 -8.22 -17.20 -4.70
CA ILE A 7 -7.60 -16.05 -4.05
C ILE A 7 -8.38 -15.70 -2.80
N PHE A 8 -7.75 -15.87 -1.65
CA PHE A 8 -8.35 -15.60 -0.34
C PHE A 8 -8.00 -14.19 0.13
N GLY A 9 -9.00 -13.35 0.29
CA GLY A 9 -8.87 -11.94 0.60
C GLY A 9 -8.90 -11.07 -0.66
N LEU A 10 -10.03 -10.39 -0.90
CA LEU A 10 -10.27 -9.48 -2.02
C LEU A 10 -10.07 -8.02 -1.58
N GLY A 11 -8.94 -7.80 -0.88
CA GLY A 11 -8.36 -6.49 -0.70
C GLY A 11 -7.62 -6.06 -1.98
N TYR A 12 -6.69 -5.12 -1.83
CA TYR A 12 -5.96 -4.55 -2.94
C TYR A 12 -5.23 -5.62 -3.79
N VAL A 13 -4.33 -6.38 -3.14
CA VAL A 13 -3.53 -7.42 -3.81
C VAL A 13 -4.40 -8.51 -4.43
N GLY A 14 -5.40 -8.98 -3.68
CA GLY A 14 -6.26 -10.07 -4.16
C GLY A 14 -7.13 -9.66 -5.34
N THR A 15 -7.71 -8.46 -5.33
CA THR A 15 -8.55 -7.96 -6.43
C THR A 15 -7.74 -7.76 -7.71
N VAL A 16 -6.57 -7.11 -7.61
CA VAL A 16 -5.66 -6.94 -8.76
C VAL A 16 -5.23 -8.29 -9.32
N SER A 17 -4.84 -9.23 -8.45
CA SER A 17 -4.43 -10.58 -8.86
C SER A 17 -5.57 -11.34 -9.53
N LEU A 18 -6.81 -11.23 -9.03
CA LEU A 18 -7.99 -11.85 -9.63
C LEU A 18 -8.17 -11.39 -11.07
N GLY A 19 -8.12 -10.06 -11.29
CA GLY A 19 -8.29 -9.50 -12.63
C GLY A 19 -7.17 -9.90 -13.58
N LEU A 20 -5.91 -9.78 -13.18
CA LEU A 20 -4.75 -10.05 -14.02
C LEU A 20 -4.61 -11.55 -14.37
N LEU A 21 -4.72 -12.43 -13.38
CA LEU A 21 -4.66 -13.88 -13.63
C LEU A 21 -5.82 -14.35 -14.52
N SER A 22 -7.00 -13.74 -14.39
CA SER A 22 -8.12 -14.01 -15.31
C SER A 22 -7.84 -13.52 -16.73
N LEU A 23 -7.22 -12.33 -16.90
CA LEU A 23 -6.80 -11.80 -18.20
C LEU A 23 -5.77 -12.72 -18.87
N GLU A 24 -4.86 -13.30 -18.11
CA GLU A 24 -3.88 -14.30 -18.57
C GLU A 24 -4.52 -15.65 -18.94
N GLY A 25 -5.82 -15.81 -18.71
CA GLY A 25 -6.61 -16.96 -19.11
C GLY A 25 -6.74 -18.08 -18.06
N HIS A 26 -6.35 -17.81 -16.82
CA HIS A 26 -6.66 -18.68 -15.69
C HIS A 26 -8.15 -18.58 -15.31
N ARG A 27 -8.68 -19.62 -14.67
CA ARG A 27 -9.99 -19.55 -13.99
C ARG A 27 -9.73 -19.20 -12.52
N VAL A 28 -10.33 -18.13 -12.04
CA VAL A 28 -10.01 -17.58 -10.73
C VAL A 28 -11.25 -17.47 -9.86
N ILE A 29 -11.21 -18.05 -8.67
CA ILE A 29 -12.24 -17.98 -7.64
C ILE A 29 -11.75 -17.02 -6.55
N GLY A 30 -12.36 -15.84 -6.45
CA GLY A 30 -12.11 -14.89 -5.37
C GLY A 30 -12.91 -15.26 -4.12
N VAL A 31 -12.26 -15.26 -2.96
CA VAL A 31 -12.87 -15.59 -1.68
C VAL A 31 -12.70 -14.44 -0.71
N ASP A 32 -13.79 -13.94 -0.14
CA ASP A 32 -13.75 -12.92 0.92
C ASP A 32 -14.92 -13.12 1.90
N ILE A 33 -14.76 -12.64 3.12
CA ILE A 33 -15.83 -12.64 4.14
C ILE A 33 -16.78 -11.44 3.98
N ASP A 34 -16.36 -10.42 3.25
CA ASP A 34 -17.12 -9.20 3.01
C ASP A 34 -18.05 -9.39 1.81
N ARG A 35 -19.32 -9.62 2.11
CA ARG A 35 -20.36 -9.86 1.09
C ARG A 35 -20.50 -8.67 0.14
N SER A 36 -20.25 -7.45 0.58
CA SER A 36 -20.34 -6.27 -0.29
C SER A 36 -19.30 -6.32 -1.41
N LYS A 37 -18.09 -6.76 -1.13
CA LYS A 37 -17.05 -6.97 -2.14
C LYS A 37 -17.41 -8.10 -3.11
N LEU A 38 -17.91 -9.21 -2.57
CA LEU A 38 -18.35 -10.36 -3.40
C LEU A 38 -19.42 -9.92 -4.38
N ASP A 39 -20.41 -9.15 -3.92
CA ASP A 39 -21.51 -8.67 -4.76
C ASP A 39 -21.06 -7.68 -5.83
N LEU A 40 -20.08 -6.83 -5.51
CA LEU A 40 -19.44 -5.93 -6.49
C LEU A 40 -18.74 -6.75 -7.57
N ILE A 41 -17.89 -7.72 -7.21
CA ILE A 41 -17.17 -8.54 -8.18
C ILE A 41 -18.12 -9.35 -9.03
N ARG A 42 -19.15 -9.96 -8.45
CA ARG A 42 -20.18 -10.71 -9.21
C ARG A 42 -20.88 -9.86 -10.27
N LYS A 43 -21.02 -8.56 -10.02
CA LYS A 43 -21.56 -7.58 -10.96
C LYS A 43 -20.52 -7.04 -11.95
N GLY A 44 -19.26 -7.50 -11.88
CA GLY A 44 -18.17 -6.98 -12.69
C GLY A 44 -17.70 -5.58 -12.28
N VAL A 45 -17.92 -5.21 -11.00
CA VAL A 45 -17.51 -3.93 -10.44
C VAL A 45 -16.32 -4.15 -9.51
N SER A 46 -15.30 -3.30 -9.63
CA SER A 46 -14.13 -3.34 -8.77
C SER A 46 -14.47 -2.87 -7.34
N PRO A 47 -14.08 -3.64 -6.29
CA PRO A 47 -14.24 -3.20 -4.90
C PRO A 47 -13.11 -2.26 -4.42
N ILE A 48 -12.16 -1.92 -5.29
CA ILE A 48 -11.05 -1.02 -5.00
C ILE A 48 -10.96 0.06 -6.08
N ILE A 49 -10.39 1.21 -5.71
CA ILE A 49 -10.10 2.31 -6.63
C ILE A 49 -8.65 2.17 -7.09
N GLU A 50 -8.48 1.84 -8.36
CA GLU A 50 -7.17 1.70 -9.02
C GLU A 50 -7.36 1.81 -10.53
N GLU A 51 -6.47 2.53 -11.19
CA GLU A 51 -6.54 2.73 -12.64
C GLU A 51 -6.49 1.38 -13.41
N GLY A 52 -7.46 1.15 -14.28
CA GLY A 52 -7.56 -0.05 -15.12
C GLY A 52 -8.09 -1.30 -14.43
N VAL A 53 -8.24 -1.32 -13.10
CA VAL A 53 -8.74 -2.51 -12.38
C VAL A 53 -10.23 -2.73 -12.62
N GLN A 54 -11.01 -1.65 -12.80
CA GLN A 54 -12.43 -1.77 -13.14
C GLN A 54 -12.63 -2.56 -14.44
N GLU A 55 -11.85 -2.26 -15.47
CA GLU A 55 -11.88 -2.93 -16.78
C GLU A 55 -11.45 -4.39 -16.66
N LEU A 56 -10.41 -4.66 -15.87
CA LEU A 56 -9.92 -6.02 -15.60
C LEU A 56 -11.01 -6.88 -14.94
N ILE A 57 -11.65 -6.40 -13.88
CA ILE A 57 -12.69 -7.14 -13.15
C ILE A 57 -13.91 -7.35 -14.05
N SER A 58 -14.37 -6.31 -14.75
CA SER A 58 -15.48 -6.40 -15.67
C SER A 58 -15.21 -7.41 -16.79
N GLY A 59 -13.99 -7.39 -17.36
CA GLY A 59 -13.56 -8.34 -18.40
C GLY A 59 -13.46 -9.79 -17.88
N ALA A 60 -12.91 -9.98 -16.68
CA ALA A 60 -12.76 -11.27 -16.05
C ALA A 60 -14.13 -11.96 -15.79
N VAL A 61 -15.08 -11.20 -15.25
CA VAL A 61 -16.44 -11.70 -14.98
C VAL A 61 -17.20 -11.97 -16.27
N ARG A 62 -17.19 -11.05 -17.24
CA ARG A 62 -17.86 -11.24 -18.55
C ARG A 62 -17.34 -12.45 -19.32
N SER A 63 -16.04 -12.73 -19.21
CA SER A 63 -15.43 -13.91 -19.85
C SER A 63 -15.70 -15.22 -19.13
N GLY A 64 -16.40 -15.21 -17.98
CA GLY A 64 -16.64 -16.39 -17.14
C GLY A 64 -15.37 -16.96 -16.50
N ARG A 65 -14.28 -16.21 -16.45
CA ARG A 65 -13.00 -16.65 -15.85
C ARG A 65 -12.86 -16.27 -14.39
N ALA A 66 -13.61 -15.30 -13.91
CA ALA A 66 -13.63 -14.91 -12.51
C ALA A 66 -15.02 -15.13 -11.89
N GLU A 67 -15.03 -15.70 -10.70
CA GLU A 67 -16.18 -15.78 -9.82
C GLU A 67 -15.81 -15.38 -8.39
N ALA A 68 -16.80 -15.09 -7.54
CA ALA A 68 -16.58 -14.68 -6.16
C ALA A 68 -17.52 -15.43 -5.22
N THR A 69 -16.98 -15.95 -4.10
CA THR A 69 -17.71 -16.74 -3.11
C THR A 69 -17.23 -16.49 -1.69
N ASP A 70 -18.04 -16.79 -0.70
CA ASP A 70 -17.66 -16.90 0.71
C ASP A 70 -17.38 -18.36 1.13
N ASP A 71 -17.59 -19.32 0.22
CA ASP A 71 -17.38 -20.75 0.45
C ASP A 71 -15.92 -21.16 0.17
N ILE A 72 -15.14 -21.30 1.24
CA ILE A 72 -13.73 -21.69 1.19
C ILE A 72 -13.56 -23.13 0.71
N ALA A 73 -14.43 -24.04 1.16
CA ALA A 73 -14.36 -25.45 0.77
C ALA A 73 -14.60 -25.61 -0.73
N TYR A 74 -15.61 -24.94 -1.26
CA TYR A 74 -15.87 -24.90 -2.70
C TYR A 74 -14.64 -24.37 -3.47
N ALA A 75 -14.05 -23.26 -3.01
CA ALA A 75 -12.92 -22.65 -3.70
C ALA A 75 -11.69 -23.58 -3.74
N VAL A 76 -11.34 -24.22 -2.62
CA VAL A 76 -10.20 -25.15 -2.56
C VAL A 76 -10.47 -26.39 -3.41
N GLN A 77 -11.68 -26.99 -3.32
CA GLN A 77 -12.00 -28.20 -4.07
C GLN A 77 -11.96 -28.01 -5.60
N ASN A 78 -12.34 -26.82 -6.08
CA ASN A 78 -12.42 -26.51 -7.50
C ASN A 78 -11.18 -25.83 -8.10
N THR A 79 -10.07 -25.73 -7.35
CA THR A 79 -8.84 -25.06 -7.81
C THR A 79 -7.59 -25.91 -7.58
N ASP A 80 -6.52 -25.59 -8.27
CA ASP A 80 -5.24 -26.31 -8.23
C ASP A 80 -4.23 -25.61 -7.31
N ILE A 81 -4.43 -24.30 -7.10
CA ILE A 81 -3.56 -23.41 -6.33
C ILE A 81 -4.43 -22.39 -5.57
N SER A 82 -4.05 -22.12 -4.32
CA SER A 82 -4.66 -21.09 -3.48
C SER A 82 -3.67 -20.00 -3.17
N PHE A 83 -3.97 -18.73 -3.52
CA PHE A 83 -3.23 -17.56 -3.08
C PHE A 83 -3.91 -16.94 -1.85
N VAL A 84 -3.17 -16.81 -0.75
CA VAL A 84 -3.66 -16.18 0.47
C VAL A 84 -3.16 -14.74 0.53
N CYS A 85 -4.09 -13.79 0.33
CA CYS A 85 -3.85 -12.35 0.23
C CYS A 85 -4.58 -11.56 1.34
N VAL A 86 -4.91 -12.19 2.46
CA VAL A 86 -5.63 -11.53 3.56
C VAL A 86 -4.76 -10.50 4.28
N GLY A 87 -5.39 -9.47 4.81
CA GLY A 87 -4.68 -8.43 5.55
C GLY A 87 -4.07 -8.95 6.86
N THR A 88 -2.92 -8.40 7.22
CA THR A 88 -2.20 -8.64 8.47
C THR A 88 -1.88 -7.30 9.14
N PRO A 89 -2.89 -6.63 9.75
CA PRO A 89 -2.71 -5.32 10.34
C PRO A 89 -1.76 -5.35 11.54
N ALA A 90 -1.22 -4.17 11.91
CA ALA A 90 -0.39 -4.06 13.10
C ALA A 90 -1.27 -3.93 14.36
N ASN A 91 -0.89 -4.64 15.41
CA ASN A 91 -1.40 -4.44 16.76
C ASN A 91 -0.79 -3.18 17.39
N LEU A 92 -1.38 -2.69 18.49
CA LEU A 92 -0.87 -1.52 19.22
C LEU A 92 0.57 -1.66 19.71
N ASN A 93 1.02 -2.87 20.01
CA ASN A 93 2.38 -3.15 20.44
C ASN A 93 3.40 -3.30 19.29
N GLY A 94 2.96 -3.13 18.04
CA GLY A 94 3.80 -3.25 16.84
C GLY A 94 3.89 -4.66 16.26
N SER A 95 3.38 -5.70 16.94
CA SER A 95 3.27 -7.04 16.33
C SER A 95 2.23 -7.05 15.22
N GLN A 96 2.32 -8.01 14.30
CA GLN A 96 1.27 -8.22 13.32
C GLN A 96 0.15 -9.09 13.87
N ASP A 97 -1.09 -8.71 13.58
CA ASP A 97 -2.25 -9.58 13.80
C ASP A 97 -2.32 -10.64 12.71
N LEU A 98 -2.06 -11.87 13.10
CA LEU A 98 -2.10 -13.05 12.24
C LEU A 98 -3.43 -13.80 12.31
N SER A 99 -4.44 -13.30 13.04
CA SER A 99 -5.69 -14.01 13.28
C SER A 99 -6.46 -14.32 11.99
N ALA A 100 -6.48 -13.40 11.03
CA ALA A 100 -7.14 -13.61 9.75
C ALA A 100 -6.46 -14.72 8.93
N ILE A 101 -5.14 -14.67 8.79
CA ILE A 101 -4.40 -15.68 8.01
C ILE A 101 -4.42 -17.05 8.68
N LYS A 102 -4.35 -17.13 10.02
CA LYS A 102 -4.48 -18.39 10.77
C LYS A 102 -5.85 -19.03 10.53
N ARG A 103 -6.91 -18.23 10.58
CA ARG A 103 -8.28 -18.69 10.33
C ARG A 103 -8.45 -19.22 8.91
N VAL A 104 -7.94 -18.48 7.91
CA VAL A 104 -7.98 -18.91 6.52
C VAL A 104 -7.15 -20.20 6.32
N ALA A 105 -5.97 -20.29 6.94
CA ALA A 105 -5.14 -21.49 6.88
C ALA A 105 -5.85 -22.72 7.49
N ALA A 106 -6.54 -22.55 8.62
CA ALA A 106 -7.32 -23.62 9.22
C ALA A 106 -8.45 -24.10 8.27
N GLN A 107 -9.20 -23.17 7.69
CA GLN A 107 -10.28 -23.48 6.77
C GLN A 107 -9.79 -24.10 5.45
N ILE A 108 -8.66 -23.64 4.91
CA ILE A 108 -7.99 -24.29 3.77
C ILE A 108 -7.56 -25.72 4.15
N GLY A 109 -6.98 -25.89 5.36
CA GLY A 109 -6.61 -27.21 5.89
C GLY A 109 -7.79 -28.17 5.93
N GLU A 110 -8.92 -27.76 6.48
CA GLU A 110 -10.14 -28.60 6.51
C GLU A 110 -10.60 -28.98 5.08
N ALA A 111 -10.58 -28.02 4.15
CA ALA A 111 -10.92 -28.29 2.77
C ALA A 111 -9.94 -29.26 2.08
N LEU A 112 -8.64 -29.15 2.36
CA LEU A 112 -7.61 -30.04 1.83
C LEU A 112 -7.75 -31.47 2.33
N LYS A 113 -8.36 -31.70 3.49
CA LYS A 113 -8.58 -33.03 4.06
C LYS A 113 -9.31 -33.95 3.07
N GLU A 114 -10.36 -33.43 2.44
CA GLU A 114 -11.21 -34.17 1.52
C GLU A 114 -10.73 -34.11 0.04
N LYS A 115 -9.69 -33.32 -0.24
CA LYS A 115 -9.17 -33.13 -1.61
C LYS A 115 -8.16 -34.22 -1.96
N SER A 116 -8.39 -34.95 -3.06
CA SER A 116 -7.50 -36.01 -3.54
C SER A 116 -6.35 -35.49 -4.39
N GLU A 117 -6.61 -34.43 -5.19
CA GLU A 117 -5.61 -33.88 -6.07
C GLU A 117 -4.57 -33.03 -5.33
N HIS A 118 -3.35 -33.05 -5.82
CA HIS A 118 -2.26 -32.23 -5.25
C HIS A 118 -2.54 -30.74 -5.44
N HIS A 119 -2.61 -30.01 -4.34
CA HIS A 119 -2.89 -28.59 -4.27
C HIS A 119 -1.69 -27.81 -3.74
N VAL A 120 -1.48 -26.58 -4.20
CA VAL A 120 -0.42 -25.71 -3.65
C VAL A 120 -1.05 -24.51 -2.96
N VAL A 121 -0.67 -24.29 -1.70
CA VAL A 121 -1.04 -23.09 -0.94
C VAL A 121 0.10 -22.10 -1.03
N VAL A 122 -0.18 -20.91 -1.53
CA VAL A 122 0.79 -19.82 -1.71
C VAL A 122 0.41 -18.65 -0.81
N ILE A 123 1.22 -18.38 0.18
CA ILE A 123 1.05 -17.23 1.04
C ILE A 123 1.60 -16.00 0.35
N ARG A 124 0.78 -14.96 0.16
CA ARG A 124 1.16 -13.65 -0.36
C ARG A 124 0.96 -12.52 0.65
N SER A 125 0.21 -12.77 1.71
CA SER A 125 0.11 -11.85 2.84
C SER A 125 1.49 -11.58 3.42
N THR A 126 1.82 -10.32 3.67
CA THR A 126 3.08 -9.97 4.33
C THR A 126 3.04 -10.47 5.78
N VAL A 127 3.94 -11.37 6.12
CA VAL A 127 4.06 -11.96 7.46
C VAL A 127 5.51 -11.96 7.95
N PRO A 128 5.76 -11.91 9.27
CA PRO A 128 7.11 -11.97 9.83
C PRO A 128 7.87 -13.23 9.40
N PRO A 129 9.19 -13.14 9.18
CA PRO A 129 10.00 -14.28 8.83
C PRO A 129 9.87 -15.46 9.81
N GLY A 130 9.65 -16.65 9.26
CA GLY A 130 9.37 -17.88 10.02
C GLY A 130 7.89 -18.13 10.31
N THR A 131 6.99 -17.23 9.93
CA THR A 131 5.54 -17.41 10.16
C THR A 131 4.96 -18.53 9.32
N VAL A 132 5.34 -18.63 8.05
CA VAL A 132 4.77 -19.64 7.15
C VAL A 132 5.17 -21.04 7.59
N GLU A 133 6.42 -21.27 7.93
CA GLU A 133 6.89 -22.59 8.39
C GLU A 133 6.48 -22.89 9.83
N GLY A 134 6.59 -21.91 10.74
CA GLY A 134 6.38 -22.11 12.17
C GLY A 134 4.92 -22.05 12.61
N VAL A 135 4.03 -21.41 11.83
CA VAL A 135 2.63 -21.20 12.20
C VAL A 135 1.69 -21.75 11.13
N ILE A 136 1.80 -21.26 9.89
CA ILE A 136 0.82 -21.59 8.85
C ILE A 136 0.92 -23.05 8.43
N LYS A 137 2.12 -23.57 8.23
CA LYS A 137 2.36 -25.00 7.94
C LYS A 137 1.74 -25.89 9.02
N VAL A 138 1.97 -25.59 10.29
CA VAL A 138 1.45 -26.37 11.41
C VAL A 138 -0.08 -26.40 11.40
N ILE A 139 -0.73 -25.25 11.19
CA ILE A 139 -2.19 -25.16 11.12
C ILE A 139 -2.73 -25.96 9.91
N LEU A 140 -2.11 -25.82 8.73
CA LEU A 140 -2.53 -26.55 7.54
C LEU A 140 -2.41 -28.07 7.76
N GLU A 141 -1.30 -28.57 8.30
CA GLU A 141 -1.10 -29.99 8.59
C GLU A 141 -2.05 -30.52 9.67
N GLU A 142 -2.29 -29.72 10.73
CA GLU A 142 -3.20 -30.08 11.81
C GLU A 142 -4.64 -30.25 11.31
N HIS A 143 -5.14 -29.32 10.50
CA HIS A 143 -6.52 -29.35 10.02
C HIS A 143 -6.72 -30.27 8.82
N SER A 144 -5.76 -30.39 7.93
CA SER A 144 -5.88 -31.31 6.77
C SER A 144 -5.63 -32.76 7.13
N LYS A 145 -4.94 -33.06 8.24
CA LYS A 145 -4.39 -34.38 8.57
C LYS A 145 -3.43 -34.91 7.51
N LYS A 146 -2.81 -34.00 6.76
CA LYS A 146 -1.89 -34.26 5.65
C LYS A 146 -0.55 -33.56 5.87
N ARG A 147 0.50 -33.96 5.16
CA ARG A 147 1.84 -33.39 5.27
C ARG A 147 2.18 -32.51 4.09
N VAL A 148 2.76 -31.33 4.39
CA VAL A 148 3.37 -30.45 3.38
C VAL A 148 4.53 -31.17 2.72
N GLY A 149 4.64 -31.02 1.39
CA GLY A 149 5.68 -31.66 0.57
C GLY A 149 5.31 -33.06 0.10
N GLU A 150 4.42 -33.76 0.79
CA GLU A 150 3.95 -35.10 0.42
C GLU A 150 2.56 -35.07 -0.25
N HIS A 151 1.63 -34.39 0.40
CA HIS A 151 0.22 -34.41 -0.01
C HIS A 151 -0.22 -33.09 -0.64
N PHE A 152 0.37 -31.98 -0.22
CA PHE A 152 0.13 -30.66 -0.77
C PHE A 152 1.40 -29.80 -0.64
N GLY A 153 1.48 -28.75 -1.47
CA GLY A 153 2.63 -27.85 -1.48
C GLY A 153 2.35 -26.58 -0.68
N LEU A 154 3.42 -25.97 -0.17
CA LEU A 154 3.38 -24.69 0.53
C LEU A 154 4.47 -23.76 0.01
N CYS A 155 4.06 -22.59 -0.47
CA CYS A 155 4.96 -21.55 -0.95
C CYS A 155 4.68 -20.22 -0.26
N PHE A 156 5.68 -19.36 -0.26
CA PHE A 156 5.54 -17.94 0.02
C PHE A 156 5.99 -17.15 -1.22
N GLN A 157 5.13 -16.29 -1.72
CA GLN A 157 5.43 -15.40 -2.83
C GLN A 157 5.16 -13.95 -2.41
N PRO A 158 6.18 -13.16 -2.06
CA PRO A 158 6.01 -11.75 -1.77
C PRO A 158 5.49 -11.02 -3.01
N GLU A 159 4.60 -10.08 -2.79
CA GLU A 159 4.13 -9.14 -3.80
C GLU A 159 4.83 -7.78 -3.62
N PHE A 160 5.05 -7.07 -4.71
CA PHE A 160 5.69 -5.76 -4.73
C PHE A 160 4.84 -4.71 -5.44
N LEU A 161 3.52 -4.93 -5.45
CA LEU A 161 2.54 -4.04 -6.05
C LEU A 161 2.42 -2.75 -5.22
N ARG A 162 2.40 -1.62 -5.90
CA ARG A 162 2.17 -0.32 -5.27
C ARG A 162 0.78 0.19 -5.66
N GLU A 163 0.01 0.59 -4.66
CA GLU A 163 -1.29 1.25 -4.89
C GLU A 163 -1.12 2.45 -5.82
N GLY A 164 -1.99 2.58 -6.81
CA GLY A 164 -1.92 3.58 -7.88
C GLY A 164 -1.04 3.19 -9.07
N SER A 165 -0.36 2.02 -9.05
CA SER A 165 0.45 1.53 -10.17
C SER A 165 0.54 0.00 -10.24
N SER A 166 -0.39 -0.70 -9.61
CA SER A 166 -0.33 -2.15 -9.38
C SER A 166 -0.31 -2.97 -10.68
N ILE A 167 -1.09 -2.58 -11.69
CA ILE A 167 -1.09 -3.26 -13.00
C ILE A 167 0.27 -3.12 -13.69
N LYS A 168 0.86 -1.93 -13.65
CA LYS A 168 2.18 -1.68 -14.20
C LYS A 168 3.26 -2.46 -13.48
N ASP A 169 3.19 -2.48 -12.14
CA ASP A 169 4.16 -3.20 -11.31
C ASP A 169 4.05 -4.72 -11.48
N TYR A 170 2.84 -5.25 -11.68
CA TYR A 170 2.63 -6.66 -11.99
C TYR A 170 3.23 -7.06 -13.35
N ASN A 171 2.97 -6.25 -14.39
CA ASN A 171 3.44 -6.56 -15.74
C ASN A 171 4.95 -6.35 -15.92
N ASN A 172 5.58 -5.52 -15.09
CA ASN A 172 7.01 -5.18 -15.18
C ASN A 172 7.69 -5.28 -13.80
N PRO A 173 7.64 -6.43 -13.13
CA PRO A 173 8.29 -6.59 -11.85
C PRO A 173 9.82 -6.64 -12.03
N PRO A 174 10.60 -6.14 -11.06
CA PRO A 174 12.07 -6.24 -11.12
C PRO A 174 12.54 -7.69 -11.03
N PHE A 175 11.80 -8.53 -10.37
CA PHE A 175 11.99 -9.99 -10.22
C PHE A 175 10.69 -10.61 -9.68
N THR A 176 10.54 -11.91 -9.87
CA THR A 176 9.57 -12.75 -9.15
C THR A 176 10.33 -13.67 -8.20
N VAL A 177 10.00 -13.65 -6.92
CA VAL A 177 10.63 -14.49 -5.89
C VAL A 177 9.62 -15.44 -5.30
N VAL A 178 10.01 -16.71 -5.16
CA VAL A 178 9.18 -17.73 -4.51
C VAL A 178 10.03 -18.54 -3.56
N GLY A 179 9.64 -18.60 -2.31
CA GLY A 179 10.11 -19.57 -1.35
C GLY A 179 9.15 -20.76 -1.29
N GLY A 180 9.64 -21.99 -1.32
CA GLY A 180 8.77 -23.16 -1.31
C GLY A 180 9.30 -24.32 -0.48
N ASP A 181 8.41 -25.24 -0.15
CA ASP A 181 8.71 -26.48 0.55
C ASP A 181 9.41 -27.50 -0.35
N SER A 182 9.17 -27.42 -1.65
CA SER A 182 9.67 -28.35 -2.65
C SER A 182 9.81 -27.67 -4.03
N GLU A 183 10.69 -28.21 -4.86
CA GLU A 183 10.86 -27.73 -6.25
C GLU A 183 9.56 -27.90 -7.07
N SER A 184 8.78 -28.96 -6.82
CA SER A 184 7.52 -29.20 -7.52
C SER A 184 6.46 -28.13 -7.20
N SER A 185 6.41 -27.67 -5.96
CA SER A 185 5.52 -26.57 -5.54
C SER A 185 5.95 -25.25 -6.16
N ILE A 186 7.25 -24.96 -6.15
CA ILE A 186 7.83 -23.75 -6.77
C ILE A 186 7.56 -23.75 -8.29
N GLU A 187 7.71 -24.91 -8.96
CA GLU A 187 7.49 -25.01 -10.40
C GLU A 187 6.05 -24.73 -10.81
N LYS A 188 5.07 -25.15 -10.01
CA LYS A 188 3.66 -24.75 -10.26
C LYS A 188 3.46 -23.24 -10.21
N VAL A 189 4.10 -22.55 -9.26
CA VAL A 189 4.06 -21.09 -9.19
C VAL A 189 4.83 -20.45 -10.34
N ARG A 190 5.97 -21.03 -10.74
CA ARG A 190 6.74 -20.58 -11.90
C ARG A 190 5.91 -20.61 -13.20
N GLN A 191 5.11 -21.64 -13.39
CA GLN A 191 4.27 -21.76 -14.59
C GLN A 191 3.16 -20.68 -14.66
N ILE A 192 2.81 -20.06 -13.55
CA ILE A 192 1.90 -18.92 -13.51
C ILE A 192 2.62 -17.62 -13.86
N PHE A 193 3.79 -17.35 -13.26
CA PHE A 193 4.48 -16.06 -13.35
C PHE A 193 5.70 -16.06 -14.28
N GLY A 194 6.14 -17.21 -14.79
CA GLY A 194 7.37 -17.34 -15.60
C GLY A 194 7.26 -16.69 -16.99
N HIS A 195 6.09 -16.21 -17.40
CA HIS A 195 5.92 -15.45 -18.63
C HIS A 195 6.32 -13.97 -18.47
N LEU A 196 6.44 -13.48 -17.24
CA LEU A 196 6.86 -12.12 -16.96
C LEU A 196 8.33 -11.92 -17.34
N SER A 197 8.62 -10.77 -17.98
CA SER A 197 9.97 -10.44 -18.48
C SER A 197 10.91 -10.02 -17.35
N CYS A 198 11.09 -10.90 -16.35
CA CYS A 198 11.97 -10.68 -15.21
C CYS A 198 12.62 -11.98 -14.73
N ASN A 199 13.62 -11.87 -13.86
CA ASN A 199 14.22 -13.04 -13.24
C ASN A 199 13.23 -13.72 -12.28
N PHE A 200 13.02 -15.02 -12.44
CA PHE A 200 12.32 -15.84 -11.47
C PHE A 200 13.34 -16.48 -10.51
N ILE A 201 13.23 -16.17 -9.23
CA ILE A 201 14.19 -16.54 -8.19
C ILE A 201 13.52 -17.51 -7.21
N SER A 202 14.08 -18.71 -7.09
CA SER A 202 13.70 -19.68 -6.05
C SER A 202 14.59 -19.51 -4.83
N THR A 203 13.99 -19.56 -3.63
CA THR A 203 14.72 -19.42 -2.36
C THR A 203 13.98 -20.13 -1.21
N SER A 204 14.51 -20.04 0.02
CA SER A 204 13.78 -20.53 1.19
C SER A 204 12.57 -19.62 1.51
N ILE A 205 11.55 -20.20 2.13
CA ILE A 205 10.36 -19.45 2.57
C ILE A 205 10.77 -18.27 3.45
N ARG A 206 11.66 -18.49 4.43
CA ARG A 206 12.13 -17.43 5.34
C ARG A 206 12.87 -16.30 4.65
N SER A 207 13.68 -16.64 3.64
CA SER A 207 14.38 -15.61 2.86
C SER A 207 13.41 -14.76 2.05
N ALA A 208 12.39 -15.38 1.46
CA ALA A 208 11.36 -14.68 0.71
C ALA A 208 10.48 -13.78 1.63
N GLU A 209 10.13 -14.28 2.85
CA GLU A 209 9.45 -13.46 3.87
C GLU A 209 10.29 -12.24 4.26
N MET A 210 11.58 -12.44 4.57
CA MET A 210 12.49 -11.35 4.95
C MET A 210 12.68 -10.34 3.82
N LEU A 211 12.77 -10.79 2.58
CA LEU A 211 12.96 -9.90 1.43
C LEU A 211 11.86 -8.86 1.30
N LYS A 212 10.59 -9.24 1.55
CA LYS A 212 9.46 -8.30 1.53
C LYS A 212 9.68 -7.16 2.53
N TYR A 213 10.08 -7.48 3.76
CA TYR A 213 10.38 -6.48 4.77
C TYR A 213 11.56 -5.61 4.38
N CYS A 214 12.65 -6.21 3.89
CA CYS A 214 13.82 -5.47 3.43
C CYS A 214 13.44 -4.43 2.37
N CYS A 215 12.65 -4.81 1.37
CA CYS A 215 12.23 -3.88 0.32
C CYS A 215 11.40 -2.73 0.87
N ASN A 216 10.36 -3.03 1.67
CA ASN A 216 9.47 -2.01 2.20
C ASN A 216 10.19 -1.05 3.17
N VAL A 217 11.02 -1.60 4.07
CA VAL A 217 11.80 -0.79 5.03
C VAL A 217 12.83 0.08 4.30
N PHE A 218 13.47 -0.46 3.26
CA PHE A 218 14.42 0.32 2.46
C PHE A 218 13.73 1.46 1.71
N HIS A 219 12.51 1.25 1.21
CA HIS A 219 11.72 2.35 0.63
C HIS A 219 11.47 3.46 1.67
N ALA A 220 11.09 3.09 2.90
CA ALA A 220 10.88 4.05 3.98
C ALA A 220 12.17 4.82 4.33
N ILE A 221 13.30 4.12 4.41
CA ILE A 221 14.61 4.74 4.67
C ILE A 221 14.96 5.75 3.58
N LYS A 222 14.74 5.42 2.30
CA LYS A 222 15.02 6.33 1.18
C LYS A 222 14.24 7.63 1.29
N ILE A 223 12.96 7.56 1.65
CA ILE A 223 12.11 8.75 1.81
C ILE A 223 12.66 9.64 2.95
N VAL A 224 12.92 9.02 4.10
CA VAL A 224 13.41 9.76 5.28
C VAL A 224 14.78 10.38 5.00
N PHE A 225 15.67 9.64 4.35
CA PHE A 225 16.96 10.16 3.93
C PHE A 225 16.82 11.41 3.05
N ALA A 226 16.00 11.33 2.01
CA ALA A 226 15.79 12.48 1.12
C ALA A 226 15.21 13.69 1.87
N ASN A 227 14.25 13.46 2.77
CA ASN A 227 13.65 14.53 3.56
C ASN A 227 14.62 15.15 4.56
N GLU A 228 15.48 14.36 5.21
CA GLU A 228 16.50 14.88 6.13
C GLU A 228 17.55 15.72 5.40
N ILE A 229 18.02 15.25 4.24
CA ILE A 229 18.91 16.02 3.36
C ILE A 229 18.21 17.30 2.89
N GLY A 230 16.91 17.24 2.55
CA GLY A 230 16.13 18.41 2.17
C GLY A 230 16.14 19.51 3.22
N ARG A 231 15.86 19.17 4.49
CA ARG A 231 15.90 20.13 5.59
C ARG A 231 17.30 20.71 5.81
N LEU A 232 18.32 19.90 5.74
CA LEU A 232 19.71 20.38 5.87
C LEU A 232 20.07 21.33 4.72
N CYS A 233 19.75 20.97 3.47
CA CYS A 233 19.98 21.82 2.31
C CYS A 233 19.28 23.18 2.48
N GLN A 234 18.02 23.18 2.94
CA GLN A 234 17.30 24.42 3.20
C GLN A 234 18.05 25.32 4.21
N SER A 235 18.58 24.74 5.30
CA SER A 235 19.33 25.49 6.31
C SER A 235 20.69 26.03 5.81
N LEU A 236 21.22 25.43 4.75
CA LEU A 236 22.48 25.81 4.11
C LEU A 236 22.28 26.64 2.83
N GLU A 237 21.04 27.03 2.53
CA GLU A 237 20.68 27.76 1.30
C GLU A 237 21.07 27.01 0.00
N VAL A 238 21.08 25.67 0.06
CA VAL A 238 21.34 24.79 -1.07
C VAL A 238 20.01 24.25 -1.64
N ASN A 239 19.89 24.14 -2.97
CA ASN A 239 18.70 23.56 -3.58
C ASN A 239 18.67 22.03 -3.41
N PRO A 240 17.75 21.48 -2.58
CA PRO A 240 17.71 20.04 -2.33
C PRO A 240 17.31 19.21 -3.55
N HIS A 241 16.48 19.75 -4.43
CA HIS A 241 16.10 19.04 -5.65
C HIS A 241 17.26 18.90 -6.62
N GLU A 242 18.12 19.92 -6.73
CA GLU A 242 19.33 19.85 -7.52
C GLU A 242 20.28 18.79 -6.96
N VAL A 243 20.54 18.83 -5.64
CA VAL A 243 21.38 17.84 -4.96
C VAL A 243 20.88 16.44 -5.19
N MET A 244 19.57 16.19 -4.95
CA MET A 244 19.01 14.84 -5.10
C MET A 244 18.89 14.40 -6.57
N ASN A 245 18.71 15.33 -7.50
CA ASN A 245 18.77 15.00 -8.92
C ASN A 245 20.16 14.55 -9.35
N LEU A 246 21.21 15.23 -8.90
CA LEU A 246 22.61 14.83 -9.13
C LEU A 246 22.92 13.50 -8.45
N PHE A 247 22.52 13.33 -7.18
CA PHE A 247 22.66 12.09 -6.43
C PHE A 247 22.05 10.90 -7.15
N CYS A 248 20.85 11.07 -7.73
CA CYS A 248 20.13 10.02 -8.45
C CYS A 248 20.72 9.67 -9.83
N GLN A 249 21.68 10.44 -10.35
CA GLN A 249 22.38 10.10 -11.59
C GLN A 249 23.38 8.98 -11.39
N ASP A 250 23.90 8.81 -10.18
CA ASP A 250 24.73 7.65 -9.86
C ASP A 250 23.85 6.39 -9.74
N LYS A 251 23.72 5.69 -10.84
CA LYS A 251 22.99 4.41 -10.91
C LYS A 251 23.82 3.23 -10.47
N HIS A 252 25.10 3.43 -10.17
CA HIS A 252 26.00 2.38 -9.70
C HIS A 252 26.04 2.28 -8.17
N LEU A 253 26.02 3.43 -7.46
CA LEU A 253 26.13 3.47 -6.00
C LEU A 253 24.81 3.84 -5.32
N ASN A 254 24.09 4.81 -5.89
CA ASN A 254 22.92 5.43 -5.22
C ASN A 254 21.58 4.79 -5.60
N ILE A 255 21.54 3.79 -6.46
CA ILE A 255 20.32 3.06 -6.80
C ILE A 255 19.34 3.89 -7.67
N SER A 256 18.02 3.70 -7.48
CA SER A 256 16.95 4.29 -8.27
C SER A 256 16.51 5.67 -7.71
N PRO A 257 16.07 6.64 -8.54
CA PRO A 257 15.52 7.91 -8.07
C PRO A 257 14.17 7.79 -7.35
N ALA A 258 13.52 6.64 -7.36
CA ALA A 258 12.27 6.42 -6.66
C ALA A 258 12.45 6.61 -5.14
N TYR A 259 11.61 7.43 -4.54
CA TYR A 259 11.64 7.78 -3.12
C TYR A 259 12.86 8.58 -2.63
N LEU A 260 13.75 9.03 -3.52
CA LEU A 260 14.94 9.81 -3.19
C LEU A 260 14.80 11.29 -3.58
N LYS A 261 13.60 11.82 -3.53
CA LYS A 261 13.34 13.26 -3.68
C LYS A 261 12.75 13.79 -2.39
N PRO A 262 13.20 14.97 -1.93
CA PRO A 262 12.52 15.67 -0.84
C PRO A 262 11.03 15.83 -1.16
N GLY A 263 10.20 15.69 -0.15
CA GLY A 263 8.76 15.77 -0.25
C GLY A 263 8.13 15.69 1.12
N PHE A 264 6.87 15.32 1.22
CA PHE A 264 6.23 15.13 2.52
C PHE A 264 6.57 13.77 3.15
N ALA A 265 6.22 13.63 4.41
CA ALA A 265 6.39 12.40 5.17
C ALA A 265 5.70 11.21 4.50
N PHE A 266 6.26 10.00 4.68
CA PHE A 266 5.60 8.80 4.20
C PHE A 266 4.48 8.35 5.14
N GLY A 267 3.49 7.67 4.55
CA GLY A 267 2.38 7.07 5.26
C GLY A 267 1.86 5.82 4.54
N GLY A 268 0.58 5.55 4.70
CA GLY A 268 -0.09 4.40 4.11
C GLY A 268 0.05 3.14 4.94
N SER A 269 -0.69 2.12 4.52
CA SER A 269 -0.86 0.87 5.28
C SER A 269 0.37 -0.04 5.32
N CYS A 270 1.41 0.22 4.51
CA CYS A 270 2.55 -0.70 4.35
C CYS A 270 3.80 -0.24 5.09
N LEU A 271 4.38 0.93 4.73
CA LEU A 271 5.69 1.32 5.25
C LEU A 271 5.75 1.44 6.77
N PRO A 272 4.80 2.14 7.44
CA PRO A 272 4.81 2.22 8.90
C PRO A 272 4.60 0.87 9.58
N LYS A 273 3.68 0.06 9.06
CA LYS A 273 3.35 -1.26 9.59
C LYS A 273 4.53 -2.22 9.53
N ASP A 274 5.16 -2.35 8.36
CA ASP A 274 6.23 -3.32 8.13
C ASP A 274 7.49 -2.94 8.92
N LEU A 275 7.79 -1.64 9.01
CA LEU A 275 8.88 -1.17 9.88
C LEU A 275 8.61 -1.50 11.35
N LYS A 276 7.39 -1.22 11.86
CA LYS A 276 7.00 -1.58 13.23
C LYS A 276 7.14 -3.08 13.48
N ALA A 277 6.67 -3.91 12.52
CA ALA A 277 6.75 -5.35 12.63
C ALA A 277 8.20 -5.86 12.67
N LEU A 278 9.08 -5.29 11.84
CA LEU A 278 10.50 -5.63 11.84
C LEU A 278 11.18 -5.25 13.17
N LEU A 279 10.92 -4.05 13.67
CA LEU A 279 11.44 -3.60 14.97
C LEU A 279 10.92 -4.47 16.13
N TYR A 280 9.66 -4.90 16.07
CA TYR A 280 9.14 -5.85 17.05
C TYR A 280 9.89 -7.18 17.00
N GLN A 281 10.15 -7.74 15.81
CA GLN A 281 10.94 -8.95 15.66
C GLN A 281 12.36 -8.78 16.18
N ALA A 282 13.03 -7.69 15.89
CA ALA A 282 14.36 -7.38 16.41
C ALA A 282 14.34 -7.36 17.95
N LYS A 283 13.35 -6.70 18.55
CA LYS A 283 13.18 -6.67 20.01
C LYS A 283 12.99 -8.05 20.62
N THR A 284 12.21 -8.94 19.98
CA THR A 284 12.01 -10.33 20.49
C THR A 284 13.26 -11.20 20.39
N LYS A 285 14.29 -10.74 19.66
CA LYS A 285 15.58 -11.42 19.46
C LYS A 285 16.75 -10.68 20.13
N ASP A 286 16.47 -9.65 20.93
CA ASP A 286 17.47 -8.79 21.55
C ASP A 286 18.46 -8.16 20.53
N VAL A 287 18.01 -7.92 19.30
CA VAL A 287 18.79 -7.25 18.27
C VAL A 287 18.54 -5.75 18.27
N VAL A 288 19.59 -4.95 18.46
CA VAL A 288 19.51 -3.49 18.49
C VAL A 288 19.64 -2.94 17.06
N LEU A 289 18.66 -2.14 16.63
CA LEU A 289 18.59 -1.53 15.28
C LEU A 289 18.41 0.00 15.38
N PRO A 290 19.46 0.78 15.71
CA PRO A 290 19.32 2.21 16.01
C PRO A 290 18.78 3.04 14.84
N MET A 291 19.29 2.84 13.63
CA MET A 291 18.85 3.58 12.45
C MET A 291 17.37 3.29 12.13
N LEU A 292 17.00 2.03 12.08
CA LEU A 292 15.61 1.65 11.78
C LEU A 292 14.64 2.10 12.88
N SER A 293 15.08 2.12 14.14
CA SER A 293 14.28 2.60 15.27
C SER A 293 13.98 4.08 15.19
N ASN A 294 14.82 4.86 14.49
CA ASN A 294 14.65 6.29 14.33
C ASN A 294 13.95 6.71 13.04
N VAL A 295 13.61 5.77 12.16
CA VAL A 295 12.93 6.11 10.89
C VAL A 295 11.54 6.72 11.13
N LEU A 296 10.70 6.13 11.99
CA LEU A 296 9.38 6.69 12.32
C LEU A 296 9.48 7.99 13.13
N PRO A 297 10.31 8.09 14.17
CA PRO A 297 10.56 9.39 14.83
C PRO A 297 11.01 10.49 13.86
N SER A 298 11.94 10.18 12.94
CA SER A 298 12.38 11.15 11.91
C SER A 298 11.23 11.56 10.98
N ASN A 299 10.39 10.61 10.57
CA ASN A 299 9.20 10.90 9.76
C ASN A 299 8.20 11.79 10.50
N SER A 300 7.99 11.56 11.81
CA SER A 300 7.11 12.38 12.64
C SER A 300 7.62 13.81 12.79
N ILE A 301 8.94 14.00 13.02
CA ILE A 301 9.57 15.32 13.07
C ILE A 301 9.35 16.09 11.75
N HIS A 302 9.35 15.38 10.62
CA HIS A 302 9.10 16.01 9.32
C HIS A 302 7.64 16.47 9.17
N ILE A 303 6.68 15.72 9.71
CA ILE A 303 5.27 16.16 9.80
C ILE A 303 5.16 17.41 10.68
N GLU A 304 5.78 17.38 11.85
CA GLU A 304 5.80 18.53 12.77
C GLU A 304 6.43 19.77 12.13
N HIS A 305 7.50 19.61 11.34
CA HIS A 305 8.10 20.69 10.59
C HIS A 305 7.10 21.35 9.64
N ALA A 306 6.37 20.58 8.85
CA ALA A 306 5.36 21.10 7.94
C ALA A 306 4.22 21.81 8.70
N ILE A 307 3.75 21.23 9.79
CA ILE A 307 2.72 21.84 10.66
C ILE A 307 3.21 23.18 11.20
N ASN A 308 4.42 23.24 11.72
CA ASN A 308 5.01 24.46 12.27
C ASN A 308 5.16 25.55 11.20
N MET A 309 5.50 25.20 9.96
CA MET A 309 5.48 26.15 8.84
C MET A 309 4.10 26.75 8.62
N VAL A 310 3.04 25.93 8.59
CA VAL A 310 1.64 26.44 8.46
C VAL A 310 1.27 27.35 9.62
N LEU A 311 1.65 27.00 10.84
CA LEU A 311 1.34 27.80 12.03
C LEU A 311 2.10 29.14 12.06
N SER A 312 3.35 29.18 11.55
CA SER A 312 4.18 30.39 11.50
C SER A 312 3.63 31.48 10.56
N PHE A 313 2.75 31.12 9.65
CA PHE A 313 2.09 32.09 8.77
C PHE A 313 1.00 32.91 9.51
N GLU A 314 0.62 32.54 10.73
CA GLU A 314 -0.36 33.22 11.59
C GLU A 314 -1.72 33.46 10.95
N LYS A 315 -2.09 32.67 9.94
CA LYS A 315 -3.36 32.73 9.24
C LYS A 315 -4.40 31.78 9.85
N ARG A 316 -5.68 32.11 9.73
CA ARG A 316 -6.77 31.29 10.29
C ARG A 316 -7.32 30.26 9.31
N SER A 317 -7.55 30.67 8.05
CA SER A 317 -8.13 29.76 7.05
C SER A 317 -7.06 29.02 6.28
N VAL A 318 -7.13 27.70 6.36
CA VAL A 318 -6.19 26.78 5.72
C VAL A 318 -6.94 25.87 4.78
N GLY A 319 -6.53 25.81 3.54
CA GLY A 319 -6.98 24.84 2.54
C GLY A 319 -5.98 23.73 2.37
N MET A 320 -6.40 22.49 2.48
CA MET A 320 -5.56 21.34 2.18
C MET A 320 -6.01 20.71 0.85
N LEU A 321 -5.07 20.56 -0.07
CA LEU A 321 -5.27 19.92 -1.37
C LEU A 321 -4.63 18.53 -1.34
N GLY A 322 -5.40 17.57 -0.88
CA GLY A 322 -5.03 16.20 -0.59
C GLY A 322 -5.26 15.82 0.87
N LEU A 323 -5.65 14.57 1.10
CA LEU A 323 -5.83 13.95 2.40
C LEU A 323 -5.30 12.51 2.40
N SER A 324 -5.43 11.80 1.28
CA SER A 324 -4.87 10.47 1.11
C SER A 324 -3.33 10.49 1.21
N PHE A 325 -2.74 9.33 1.57
CA PHE A 325 -1.29 9.28 1.78
C PHE A 325 -0.49 9.42 0.47
N LYS A 326 -1.13 9.29 -0.68
CA LYS A 326 -0.56 9.55 -2.02
C LYS A 326 -1.65 9.75 -3.08
N SER A 327 -1.29 10.29 -4.24
CA SER A 327 -2.20 10.43 -5.38
C SER A 327 -2.66 9.07 -5.94
N GLY A 328 -3.90 9.02 -6.46
CA GLY A 328 -4.48 7.84 -7.09
C GLY A 328 -5.00 6.76 -6.12
N THR A 329 -5.26 7.11 -4.87
CA THR A 329 -5.89 6.23 -3.87
C THR A 329 -6.79 7.01 -2.92
N ASP A 330 -7.80 6.34 -2.38
CA ASP A 330 -8.66 6.84 -1.32
C ASP A 330 -8.20 6.42 0.09
N ASP A 331 -7.03 5.80 0.22
CA ASP A 331 -6.53 5.28 1.48
C ASP A 331 -5.99 6.38 2.39
N LEU A 332 -6.63 6.54 3.55
CA LEU A 332 -6.30 7.54 4.58
C LEU A 332 -5.49 6.96 5.76
N ARG A 333 -5.26 5.65 5.79
CA ARG A 333 -4.60 4.98 6.91
C ARG A 333 -3.14 5.45 7.04
N ASP A 334 -2.78 5.86 8.25
CA ASP A 334 -1.47 6.43 8.54
C ASP A 334 -1.05 7.55 7.56
N SER A 335 -2.02 8.30 6.97
CA SER A 335 -1.71 9.43 6.12
C SER A 335 -1.14 10.58 6.94
N PRO A 336 0.05 11.11 6.58
CA PRO A 336 0.61 12.27 7.25
C PRO A 336 -0.21 13.54 7.04
N LEU A 337 -1.02 13.61 5.98
CA LEU A 337 -1.97 14.71 5.75
C LEU A 337 -3.14 14.66 6.73
N VAL A 338 -3.59 13.47 7.11
CA VAL A 338 -4.59 13.29 8.17
C VAL A 338 -4.04 13.79 9.49
N VAL A 339 -2.82 13.40 9.86
CA VAL A 339 -2.16 13.87 11.09
C VAL A 339 -2.05 15.40 11.11
N MET A 340 -1.67 16.00 9.98
CA MET A 340 -1.60 17.46 9.84
C MET A 340 -2.98 18.10 10.00
N ALA A 341 -4.03 17.54 9.37
CA ALA A 341 -5.39 18.04 9.46
C ALA A 341 -5.89 18.08 10.90
N GLU A 342 -5.77 16.96 11.63
CA GLU A 342 -6.17 16.84 13.03
C GLU A 342 -5.44 17.86 13.92
N TYR A 343 -4.14 18.01 13.71
CA TYR A 343 -3.35 18.98 14.48
C TYR A 343 -3.78 20.42 14.23
N LEU A 344 -4.00 20.79 12.97
CA LEU A 344 -4.45 22.14 12.60
C LEU A 344 -5.84 22.45 13.16
N ILE A 345 -6.77 21.49 13.16
CA ILE A 345 -8.09 21.61 13.82
C ILE A 345 -7.90 21.83 15.31
N GLY A 346 -7.07 21.02 15.98
CA GLY A 346 -6.77 21.17 17.41
C GLY A 346 -6.15 22.52 17.76
N LYS A 347 -5.50 23.22 16.81
CA LYS A 347 -5.02 24.60 16.94
C LYS A 347 -6.04 25.67 16.56
N GLY A 348 -7.29 25.30 16.32
CA GLY A 348 -8.37 26.24 16.01
C GLY A 348 -8.28 26.86 14.63
N LYS A 349 -7.62 26.22 13.66
CA LYS A 349 -7.62 26.66 12.27
C LYS A 349 -8.95 26.29 11.59
N ASN A 350 -9.43 27.19 10.74
CA ASN A 350 -10.59 26.92 9.88
C ASN A 350 -10.09 26.12 8.68
N LEU A 351 -10.30 24.80 8.71
CA LEU A 351 -9.78 23.89 7.70
C LEU A 351 -10.83 23.55 6.66
N LYS A 352 -10.44 23.58 5.38
CA LYS A 352 -11.19 23.00 4.27
C LYS A 352 -10.27 22.06 3.50
N ILE A 353 -10.80 20.92 3.05
CA ILE A 353 -10.03 19.87 2.42
C ILE A 353 -10.64 19.51 1.07
N PHE A 354 -9.83 19.34 0.06
CA PHE A 354 -10.20 18.71 -1.20
C PHE A 354 -9.23 17.57 -1.49
N ASP A 355 -9.76 16.39 -1.77
CA ASP A 355 -8.99 15.26 -2.28
C ASP A 355 -9.74 14.66 -3.47
N PRO A 356 -9.10 14.52 -4.63
CA PRO A 356 -9.79 14.10 -5.85
C PRO A 356 -10.28 12.64 -5.83
N GLU A 357 -9.71 11.79 -4.96
CA GLU A 357 -10.06 10.37 -4.89
C GLU A 357 -10.90 10.02 -3.65
N VAL A 358 -10.86 10.85 -2.61
CA VAL A 358 -11.58 10.59 -1.36
C VAL A 358 -13.03 11.02 -1.47
N ASN A 359 -13.89 10.05 -1.74
CA ASN A 359 -15.33 10.22 -1.67
C ASN A 359 -15.87 9.38 -0.51
N LEU A 360 -16.21 10.04 0.60
CA LEU A 360 -16.60 9.38 1.85
C LEU A 360 -17.82 8.47 1.71
N SER A 361 -18.71 8.73 0.77
CA SER A 361 -19.87 7.87 0.49
C SER A 361 -19.48 6.55 -0.19
N ARG A 362 -18.30 6.46 -0.81
CA ARG A 362 -17.79 5.29 -1.53
C ARG A 362 -16.72 4.52 -0.77
N VAL A 363 -16.11 5.14 0.24
CA VAL A 363 -15.08 4.49 1.07
C VAL A 363 -15.68 3.34 1.87
N THR A 364 -15.07 2.18 1.83
CA THR A 364 -15.55 0.94 2.45
C THR A 364 -14.47 0.25 3.30
N GLY A 365 -14.84 -0.78 4.05
CA GLY A 365 -13.91 -1.69 4.71
C GLY A 365 -13.06 -1.04 5.81
N ALA A 366 -11.76 -1.36 5.81
CA ALA A 366 -10.82 -0.89 6.83
C ALA A 366 -10.58 0.63 6.78
N ASN A 367 -10.58 1.21 5.59
CA ASN A 367 -10.40 2.65 5.40
C ASN A 367 -11.60 3.43 5.98
N ARG A 368 -12.83 2.98 5.74
CA ARG A 368 -14.03 3.58 6.35
C ARG A 368 -13.99 3.53 7.88
N ARG A 369 -13.67 2.38 8.45
CA ARG A 369 -13.52 2.25 9.91
C ARG A 369 -12.46 3.19 10.47
N TYR A 370 -11.33 3.33 9.77
CA TYR A 370 -10.28 4.27 10.17
C TYR A 370 -10.80 5.71 10.22
N ILE A 371 -11.53 6.15 9.19
CA ILE A 371 -12.13 7.50 9.15
C ILE A 371 -13.08 7.69 10.33
N GLU A 372 -14.02 6.76 10.52
CA GLU A 372 -15.05 6.86 11.57
C GLU A 372 -14.44 6.88 12.99
N THR A 373 -13.31 6.21 13.21
CA THR A 373 -12.66 6.13 14.53
C THR A 373 -11.62 7.21 14.77
N THR A 374 -10.91 7.65 13.73
CA THR A 374 -9.77 8.57 13.86
C THR A 374 -10.18 10.02 13.58
N ILE A 375 -11.00 10.24 12.53
CA ILE A 375 -11.45 11.60 12.13
C ILE A 375 -12.95 11.64 11.83
N PRO A 376 -13.81 11.39 12.82
CA PRO A 376 -15.25 11.26 12.61
C PRO A 376 -15.92 12.53 12.05
N HIS A 377 -15.30 13.68 12.18
CA HIS A 377 -15.79 14.98 11.69
C HIS A 377 -15.23 15.39 10.32
N ILE A 378 -14.44 14.52 9.67
CA ILE A 378 -13.78 14.83 8.39
C ILE A 378 -14.76 15.24 7.29
N GLU A 379 -15.96 14.66 7.29
CA GLU A 379 -17.00 14.93 6.29
C GLU A 379 -17.36 16.41 6.23
N SER A 380 -17.44 17.07 7.39
CA SER A 380 -17.75 18.50 7.48
C SER A 380 -16.64 19.42 6.94
N LEU A 381 -15.43 18.89 6.75
CA LEU A 381 -14.25 19.61 6.28
C LEU A 381 -14.00 19.40 4.80
N MET A 382 -14.59 18.34 4.22
CA MET A 382 -14.41 18.01 2.81
C MET A 382 -15.19 18.94 1.91
N SER A 383 -14.61 19.28 0.77
CA SER A 383 -15.24 20.04 -0.30
C SER A 383 -15.19 19.23 -1.59
N ASP A 384 -16.28 19.20 -2.34
CA ASP A 384 -16.35 18.53 -3.63
C ASP A 384 -15.56 19.25 -4.73
N ARG A 385 -15.17 20.52 -4.49
CA ARG A 385 -14.53 21.37 -5.49
C ARG A 385 -13.24 21.98 -4.97
N CYS A 386 -12.17 21.77 -5.74
CA CYS A 386 -10.86 22.32 -5.45
C CYS A 386 -10.87 23.85 -5.40
N GLU A 387 -11.64 24.49 -6.30
CA GLU A 387 -11.79 25.96 -6.38
C GLU A 387 -12.32 26.56 -5.07
N ASP A 388 -13.27 25.91 -4.42
CA ASP A 388 -13.89 26.39 -3.18
C ASP A 388 -12.92 26.38 -2.01
N VAL A 389 -12.02 25.37 -1.99
CA VAL A 389 -10.93 25.28 -1.01
C VAL A 389 -9.92 26.40 -1.25
N ILE A 390 -9.48 26.58 -2.50
CA ILE A 390 -8.50 27.61 -2.85
C ILE A 390 -9.05 29.00 -2.56
N LYS A 391 -10.27 29.32 -3.02
CA LYS A 391 -10.88 30.65 -2.82
C LYS A 391 -11.14 30.99 -1.36
N GLY A 392 -11.50 29.99 -0.55
CA GLY A 392 -11.85 30.15 0.86
C GLY A 392 -10.66 30.20 1.82
N SER A 393 -9.43 30.08 1.36
CA SER A 393 -8.26 29.91 2.22
C SER A 393 -7.24 31.04 2.08
N GLU A 394 -6.55 31.35 3.17
CA GLU A 394 -5.41 32.27 3.20
C GLU A 394 -4.09 31.51 2.99
N VAL A 395 -3.99 30.29 3.53
CA VAL A 395 -2.89 29.35 3.32
C VAL A 395 -3.41 28.13 2.56
N ILE A 396 -2.70 27.73 1.53
CA ILE A 396 -3.02 26.55 0.72
C ILE A 396 -1.85 25.56 0.88
N VAL A 397 -2.16 24.37 1.39
CA VAL A 397 -1.21 23.26 1.52
C VAL A 397 -1.42 22.32 0.33
N VAL A 398 -0.41 22.18 -0.53
CA VAL A 398 -0.42 21.24 -1.66
C VAL A 398 0.14 19.92 -1.16
N GLY A 399 -0.76 18.98 -0.82
CA GLY A 399 -0.43 17.70 -0.23
C GLY A 399 -0.28 16.54 -1.22
N LEU A 400 -0.84 16.67 -2.44
CA LEU A 400 -0.79 15.62 -3.46
C LEU A 400 -0.28 16.12 -4.80
N PRO A 401 0.55 15.34 -5.51
CA PRO A 401 1.03 15.63 -6.86
C PRO A 401 -0.04 15.25 -7.92
N ASP A 402 -1.17 15.97 -7.92
CA ASP A 402 -2.27 15.75 -8.87
C ASP A 402 -2.42 16.93 -9.82
N LYS A 403 -2.61 16.63 -11.13
CA LYS A 403 -2.74 17.66 -12.17
C LYS A 403 -3.98 18.52 -11.96
N ARG A 404 -5.11 17.94 -11.53
CA ARG A 404 -6.36 18.66 -11.24
C ARG A 404 -6.13 19.73 -10.17
N ILE A 405 -5.36 19.36 -9.14
CA ILE A 405 -4.96 20.28 -8.06
C ILE A 405 -4.08 21.41 -8.61
N THR A 406 -2.99 21.07 -9.32
CA THR A 406 -2.03 22.06 -9.79
C THR A 406 -2.59 23.00 -10.84
N GLU A 407 -3.36 22.50 -11.79
CA GLU A 407 -4.02 23.33 -12.82
C GLU A 407 -5.04 24.29 -12.21
N THR A 408 -5.83 23.81 -11.24
CA THR A 408 -6.78 24.67 -10.52
C THR A 408 -6.04 25.71 -9.66
N LEU A 409 -4.95 25.33 -9.01
CA LEU A 409 -4.12 26.25 -8.23
C LEU A 409 -3.58 27.39 -9.11
N TYR A 410 -3.02 27.07 -10.29
CA TYR A 410 -2.47 28.08 -11.20
C TYR A 410 -3.52 29.08 -11.68
N SER A 411 -4.75 28.61 -11.91
CA SER A 411 -5.84 29.44 -12.43
C SER A 411 -6.58 30.25 -11.36
N GLN A 412 -6.58 29.79 -10.09
CA GLN A 412 -7.42 30.35 -9.03
C GLN A 412 -6.64 31.01 -7.89
N CYS A 413 -5.31 30.79 -7.83
CA CYS A 413 -4.48 31.33 -6.74
C CYS A 413 -4.41 32.87 -6.81
N ARG A 414 -4.62 33.53 -5.66
CA ARG A 414 -4.53 34.98 -5.52
C ARG A 414 -3.16 35.43 -5.01
N LYS A 415 -2.81 36.68 -5.27
CA LYS A 415 -1.51 37.27 -4.85
C LYS A 415 -1.33 37.37 -3.33
N ASP A 416 -2.42 37.45 -2.59
CA ASP A 416 -2.43 37.55 -1.12
C ASP A 416 -2.34 36.21 -0.39
N GLN A 417 -2.44 35.12 -1.12
CA GLN A 417 -2.40 33.76 -0.56
C GLN A 417 -0.98 33.25 -0.37
N ILE A 418 -0.83 32.37 0.62
CA ILE A 418 0.41 31.65 0.90
C ILE A 418 0.23 30.21 0.44
N ILE A 419 1.14 29.70 -0.37
CA ILE A 419 1.15 28.33 -0.85
C ILE A 419 2.32 27.60 -0.21
N LEU A 420 2.01 26.54 0.56
CA LEU A 420 2.98 25.59 1.06
C LEU A 420 2.91 24.31 0.21
N ASP A 421 3.91 24.09 -0.59
CA ASP A 421 4.01 22.88 -1.43
C ASP A 421 4.80 21.80 -0.67
N LEU A 422 4.12 20.68 -0.36
CA LEU A 422 4.70 19.52 0.30
C LEU A 422 5.25 18.48 -0.69
N THR A 423 4.98 18.68 -1.99
CA THR A 423 5.20 17.65 -3.02
C THR A 423 6.31 17.99 -4.02
N GLY A 424 6.66 19.27 -4.12
CA GLY A 424 7.65 19.76 -5.07
C GLY A 424 7.23 19.63 -6.53
N VAL A 425 5.93 19.60 -6.82
CA VAL A 425 5.41 19.44 -8.19
C VAL A 425 4.80 20.72 -8.75
N ALA A 426 4.51 21.70 -7.90
CA ALA A 426 3.97 22.96 -8.35
C ALA A 426 5.05 23.81 -9.04
N ASP A 427 4.75 24.28 -10.25
CA ASP A 427 5.61 25.22 -10.98
C ASP A 427 5.47 26.61 -10.34
N ARG A 428 6.48 27.01 -9.59
CA ARG A 428 6.55 28.31 -8.88
C ARG A 428 6.26 29.49 -9.80
N SER A 429 6.69 29.43 -11.05
CA SER A 429 6.49 30.54 -12.00
C SER A 429 5.04 30.80 -12.36
N LYS A 430 4.16 29.81 -12.17
CA LYS A 430 2.72 29.89 -12.44
C LYS A 430 1.88 30.24 -11.22
N ILE A 431 2.50 30.35 -10.05
CA ILE A 431 1.82 30.65 -8.80
C ILE A 431 1.81 32.17 -8.55
N SER A 432 0.62 32.75 -8.48
CA SER A 432 0.45 34.18 -8.20
C SER A 432 0.73 34.58 -6.75
N GLY A 433 0.55 33.65 -5.79
CA GLY A 433 0.73 33.87 -4.35
C GLY A 433 2.17 33.73 -3.88
N LYS A 434 2.35 33.85 -2.55
CA LYS A 434 3.65 33.62 -1.91
C LYS A 434 3.92 32.12 -1.80
N TYR A 435 4.88 31.62 -2.54
CA TYR A 435 5.23 30.20 -2.58
C TYR A 435 6.32 29.83 -1.57
N TYR A 436 6.09 28.75 -0.86
CA TYR A 436 7.06 28.10 0.04
C TYR A 436 7.08 26.60 -0.28
N GLY A 437 8.26 26.04 -0.47
CA GLY A 437 8.46 24.60 -0.47
C GLY A 437 8.72 24.09 0.94
N LEU A 438 8.43 22.82 1.22
CA LEU A 438 8.65 22.25 2.55
C LEU A 438 10.14 22.20 2.90
N CYS A 439 10.99 21.82 1.95
CA CYS A 439 12.45 21.70 2.10
C CYS A 439 13.24 22.34 0.94
N TRP A 440 12.64 23.24 0.17
CA TRP A 440 13.26 23.85 -1.03
C TRP A 440 12.85 25.30 -1.24
#